data_6d2bd9ede7d8f105d04d1eb8e136251f
#
_entry.id   6d2bd9ede7d8f105d04d1eb8e136251f
#
_cell.length_a   1.000
_cell.length_b   1.000
_cell.length_c   1.000
_cell.angle_alpha   90.00
_cell.angle_beta   90.00
_cell.angle_gamma   90.00
#
_symmetry.space_group_name_H-M   'P 1'
#
loop_
_entity.id
_entity.type
_entity.pdbx_description
1 polymer ?
#
loop_
_entity_poly.entity_id
_entity_poly.type
_entity_poly.pdbx_seq_one_letter_code
_entity_poly.pdbx_strand_id
1 'polypeptide(L)'
;MGEHGISLAVLGSGSKGNATLIRSGSTHILVDAGLSAKQLTLRMNALGIAPEQLDAILITHEHSDHAQGVDVLLRQRSIPVFANALTREALSHKMKSTITWKVFSSGQAFQIGGFTVNSFPIPHDAAEPVGFILTAGNTRLSMVSDVGHVTNLMRENLKGSDGVYIEANYDQMLLDQDTKRPWATKQRFWRSLCRFCAAAFAILLRLVFERLVALARPPARAA
;
A
#
# COMPACT_ATOMS: atom_id res chain seq x y z
N MET A 1 12.11 21.35 -16.24
CA MET A 1 11.36 20.76 -15.15
C MET A 1 11.98 19.39 -14.90
N GLY A 2 12.70 19.20 -13.78
CA GLY A 2 13.34 17.91 -13.52
C GLY A 2 12.27 16.84 -13.34
N GLU A 3 12.44 15.70 -14.00
CA GLU A 3 11.62 14.51 -13.77
C GLU A 3 11.89 14.05 -12.33
N HIS A 4 10.99 14.42 -11.42
CA HIS A 4 11.04 13.91 -10.06
C HIS A 4 10.48 12.49 -10.07
N GLY A 5 11.36 11.49 -9.98
CA GLY A 5 10.96 10.10 -9.81
C GLY A 5 10.21 9.89 -8.49
N ILE A 6 9.54 8.74 -8.36
CA ILE A 6 8.89 8.33 -7.12
C ILE A 6 9.92 7.66 -6.22
N SER A 7 10.01 8.10 -4.97
CA SER A 7 10.76 7.39 -3.93
C SER A 7 9.82 6.76 -2.92
N LEU A 8 10.21 5.57 -2.43
CA LEU A 8 9.44 4.77 -1.49
C LEU A 8 10.32 4.38 -0.31
N ALA A 9 9.80 4.53 0.91
CA ALA A 9 10.45 4.05 2.14
C ALA A 9 9.45 3.26 2.99
N VAL A 10 9.75 1.99 3.25
CA VAL A 10 8.93 1.14 4.12
C VAL A 10 9.24 1.49 5.56
N LEU A 11 8.29 2.11 6.25
CA LEU A 11 8.40 2.44 7.68
C LEU A 11 8.06 1.24 8.56
N GLY A 12 7.21 0.35 8.09
CA GLY A 12 6.85 -0.90 8.75
C GLY A 12 6.12 -1.82 7.80
N SER A 13 6.26 -3.13 8.01
CA SER A 13 5.58 -4.18 7.26
C SER A 13 5.30 -5.37 8.18
N GLY A 14 4.12 -5.97 8.02
CA GLY A 14 3.69 -7.14 8.78
C GLY A 14 2.66 -6.83 9.87
N SER A 15 2.18 -7.87 10.53
CA SER A 15 1.08 -7.84 11.51
C SER A 15 1.31 -6.95 12.76
N LYS A 16 2.48 -6.33 12.89
CA LYS A 16 2.76 -5.33 13.93
C LYS A 16 2.52 -3.90 13.47
N GLY A 17 2.27 -3.69 12.18
CA GLY A 17 1.90 -2.41 11.61
C GLY A 17 2.57 -2.12 10.28
N ASN A 18 1.73 -1.79 9.31
CA ASN A 18 2.08 -1.43 7.95
C ASN A 18 2.07 0.08 7.79
N ALA A 19 3.12 0.62 7.22
CA ALA A 19 3.23 2.04 6.89
C ALA A 19 4.32 2.25 5.84
N THR A 20 4.02 2.96 4.77
CA THR A 20 4.96 3.24 3.69
C THR A 20 4.90 4.71 3.32
N LEU A 21 6.04 5.38 3.36
CA LEU A 21 6.18 6.77 2.93
C LEU A 21 6.53 6.82 1.45
N ILE A 22 5.75 7.56 0.66
CA ILE A 22 5.94 7.78 -0.77
C ILE A 22 6.16 9.26 -1.01
N ARG A 23 7.10 9.59 -1.89
CA ARG A 23 7.45 10.97 -2.20
C ARG A 23 7.70 11.16 -3.70
N SER A 24 7.29 12.32 -4.21
CA SER A 24 7.69 12.84 -5.51
C SER A 24 7.68 14.36 -5.49
N GLY A 25 8.80 14.98 -5.83
CA GLY A 25 8.98 16.41 -5.66
C GLY A 25 8.78 16.83 -4.19
N SER A 26 7.86 17.78 -3.97
CA SER A 26 7.48 18.24 -2.63
C SER A 26 6.30 17.47 -2.00
N THR A 27 5.71 16.51 -2.72
CA THR A 27 4.53 15.77 -2.23
C THR A 27 4.95 14.54 -1.42
N HIS A 28 4.38 14.41 -0.21
CA HIS A 28 4.63 13.32 0.74
C HIS A 28 3.31 12.62 1.10
N ILE A 29 3.21 11.35 0.81
CA ILE A 29 2.02 10.52 1.10
C ILE A 29 2.43 9.38 2.02
N LEU A 30 1.70 9.20 3.12
CA LEU A 30 1.80 8.01 3.96
C LEU A 30 0.73 7.02 3.54
N VAL A 31 1.12 5.86 3.03
CA VAL A 31 0.18 4.74 2.76
C VAL A 31 0.17 3.84 3.96
N ASP A 32 -0.99 3.72 4.58
CA ASP A 32 -1.26 3.12 5.87
C ASP A 32 -0.50 3.76 7.05
N ALA A 33 -1.08 3.67 8.22
CA ALA A 33 -0.55 4.17 9.49
C ALA A 33 -0.73 3.13 10.60
N GLY A 34 -0.31 1.91 10.32
CA GLY A 34 -0.49 0.76 11.21
C GLY A 34 0.49 0.71 12.39
N LEU A 35 1.53 1.52 12.38
CA LEU A 35 2.43 1.70 13.53
C LEU A 35 1.86 2.73 14.52
N SER A 36 2.31 2.69 15.79
CA SER A 36 1.94 3.77 16.73
C SER A 36 2.44 5.14 16.21
N ALA A 37 1.72 6.21 16.54
CA ALA A 37 2.08 7.57 16.13
C ALA A 37 3.53 7.93 16.51
N LYS A 38 4.00 7.49 17.68
CA LYS A 38 5.39 7.65 18.13
C LYS A 38 6.38 6.97 17.16
N GLN A 39 6.08 5.74 16.74
CA GLN A 39 6.95 5.00 15.81
C GLN A 39 6.90 5.60 14.40
N LEU A 40 5.74 6.04 13.92
CA LEU A 40 5.61 6.75 12.65
C LEU A 40 6.47 8.01 12.65
N THR A 41 6.30 8.88 13.67
CA THR A 41 7.08 10.12 13.81
C THR A 41 8.59 9.85 13.86
N LEU A 42 9.01 8.86 14.67
CA LEU A 42 10.44 8.52 14.80
C LEU A 42 11.04 8.11 13.45
N ARG A 43 10.36 7.22 12.73
CA ARG A 43 10.86 6.66 11.47
C ARG A 43 10.80 7.66 10.31
N MET A 44 9.79 8.52 10.28
CA MET A 44 9.72 9.62 9.32
C MET A 44 10.81 10.67 9.57
N ASN A 45 11.03 11.06 10.83
CA ASN A 45 12.09 12.00 11.20
C ASN A 45 13.49 11.46 10.85
N ALA A 46 13.71 10.15 10.96
CA ALA A 46 14.97 9.53 10.54
C ALA A 46 15.21 9.63 9.02
N LEU A 47 14.14 9.87 8.22
CA LEU A 47 14.21 10.15 6.78
C LEU A 47 14.20 11.66 6.47
N GLY A 48 14.28 12.52 7.50
CA GLY A 48 14.24 13.98 7.37
C GLY A 48 12.86 14.55 7.06
N ILE A 49 11.78 13.78 7.32
CA ILE A 49 10.40 14.20 7.06
C ILE A 49 9.63 14.25 8.37
N ALA A 50 9.21 15.44 8.78
CA ALA A 50 8.32 15.62 9.92
C ALA A 50 6.86 15.22 9.52
N PRO A 51 6.04 14.69 10.45
CA PRO A 51 4.65 14.35 10.14
C PRO A 51 3.83 15.51 9.57
N GLU A 52 4.16 16.74 9.93
CA GLU A 52 3.52 17.98 9.46
C GLU A 52 3.75 18.24 7.96
N GLN A 53 4.71 17.56 7.36
CA GLN A 53 5.03 17.66 5.92
C GLN A 53 4.23 16.66 5.08
N LEU A 54 3.39 15.82 5.71
CA LEU A 54 2.51 14.93 4.97
C LEU A 54 1.38 15.71 4.31
N ASP A 55 1.20 15.52 3.01
CA ASP A 55 0.08 16.05 2.23
C ASP A 55 -1.18 15.18 2.39
N ALA A 56 -0.99 13.89 2.67
CA ALA A 56 -2.09 12.93 2.83
C ALA A 56 -1.67 11.65 3.56
N ILE A 57 -2.67 11.00 4.15
CA ILE A 57 -2.63 9.59 4.54
C ILE A 57 -3.60 8.84 3.64
N LEU A 58 -3.15 7.80 2.95
CA LEU A 58 -3.98 6.86 2.18
C LEU A 58 -4.19 5.59 3.01
N ILE A 59 -5.42 5.13 3.15
CA ILE A 59 -5.74 3.89 3.87
C ILE A 59 -6.20 2.83 2.88
N THR A 60 -5.55 1.66 2.93
CA THR A 60 -5.90 0.50 2.10
C THR A 60 -7.15 -0.19 2.61
N HIS A 61 -7.28 -0.36 3.92
CA HIS A 61 -8.43 -0.97 4.61
C HIS A 61 -8.40 -0.71 6.13
N GLU A 62 -9.46 -1.11 6.85
CA GLU A 62 -9.73 -0.71 8.26
C GLU A 62 -9.05 -1.56 9.33
N HIS A 63 -8.19 -2.53 9.02
CA HIS A 63 -7.52 -3.34 10.03
C HIS A 63 -6.57 -2.50 10.90
N SER A 64 -6.39 -2.92 12.15
CA SER A 64 -5.61 -2.17 13.13
C SER A 64 -4.15 -2.00 12.73
N ASP A 65 -3.56 -3.00 12.13
CA ASP A 65 -2.18 -2.97 11.63
C ASP A 65 -1.99 -2.11 10.36
N HIS A 66 -3.06 -1.47 9.86
CA HIS A 66 -3.05 -0.45 8.80
C HIS A 66 -3.51 0.92 9.26
N ALA A 67 -4.28 1.04 10.37
CA ALA A 67 -4.91 2.30 10.75
C ALA A 67 -4.75 2.72 12.22
N GLN A 68 -4.19 1.89 13.12
CA GLN A 68 -4.17 2.18 14.57
C GLN A 68 -3.44 3.47 14.95
N GLY A 69 -2.49 3.93 14.15
CA GLY A 69 -1.73 5.15 14.42
C GLY A 69 -2.46 6.43 14.02
N VAL A 70 -3.47 6.36 13.15
CA VAL A 70 -4.15 7.52 12.55
C VAL A 70 -4.69 8.46 13.61
N ASP A 71 -5.50 7.96 14.54
CA ASP A 71 -6.16 8.78 15.56
C ASP A 71 -5.16 9.60 16.39
N VAL A 72 -4.11 8.95 16.88
CA VAL A 72 -3.11 9.61 17.72
C VAL A 72 -2.20 10.54 16.91
N LEU A 73 -1.85 10.16 15.69
CA LEU A 73 -1.03 10.99 14.80
C LEU A 73 -1.72 12.31 14.45
N LEU A 74 -3.06 12.28 14.30
CA LEU A 74 -3.86 13.43 13.86
C LEU A 74 -4.46 14.27 15.00
N ARG A 75 -4.23 13.94 16.28
CA ARG A 75 -4.78 14.73 17.42
C ARG A 75 -4.46 16.20 17.37
N GLN A 76 -3.31 16.56 16.84
CA GLN A 76 -2.82 17.95 16.76
C GLN A 76 -2.41 18.34 15.32
N ARG A 77 -2.90 17.57 14.32
CA ARG A 77 -2.54 17.75 12.92
C ARG A 77 -3.76 17.66 12.01
N SER A 78 -3.80 18.52 11.02
CA SER A 78 -4.88 18.55 10.02
C SER A 78 -4.41 17.98 8.69
N ILE A 79 -4.00 16.69 8.71
CA ILE A 79 -3.59 15.97 7.49
C ILE A 79 -4.83 15.23 6.95
N PRO A 80 -5.19 15.39 5.67
CA PRO A 80 -6.34 14.71 5.10
C PRO A 80 -6.09 13.19 5.01
N VAL A 81 -7.11 12.40 5.36
CA VAL A 81 -7.12 10.95 5.27
C VAL A 81 -8.01 10.52 4.12
N PHE A 82 -7.42 9.85 3.15
CA PHE A 82 -8.11 9.30 1.99
C PHE A 82 -8.47 7.84 2.25
N ALA A 83 -9.74 7.51 2.13
CA ALA A 83 -10.26 6.14 2.22
C ALA A 83 -11.49 6.00 1.32
N ASN A 84 -11.86 4.78 0.92
CA ASN A 84 -13.17 4.56 0.33
C ASN A 84 -14.28 4.66 1.38
N ALA A 85 -15.54 4.63 0.94
CA ALA A 85 -16.68 4.89 1.82
C ALA A 85 -16.80 3.87 2.96
N LEU A 86 -16.63 2.56 2.66
CA LEU A 86 -16.78 1.50 3.65
C LEU A 86 -15.61 1.46 4.65
N THR A 87 -14.39 1.64 4.18
CA THR A 87 -13.20 1.77 5.06
C THR A 87 -13.33 2.98 5.99
N ARG A 88 -13.76 4.15 5.44
CA ARG A 88 -14.03 5.34 6.26
C ARG A 88 -15.09 5.07 7.33
N GLU A 89 -16.21 4.43 6.96
CA GLU A 89 -17.29 4.11 7.89
C GLU A 89 -16.77 3.22 9.02
N ALA A 90 -16.09 2.12 8.70
CA ALA A 90 -15.55 1.19 9.67
C ALA A 90 -14.51 1.84 10.62
N LEU A 91 -13.75 2.84 10.15
CA LEU A 91 -12.77 3.56 10.96
C LEU A 91 -13.38 4.69 11.79
N SER A 92 -14.39 5.40 11.27
CA SER A 92 -14.98 6.58 11.91
C SER A 92 -15.47 6.29 13.33
N HIS A 93 -16.05 5.11 13.57
CA HIS A 93 -16.52 4.70 14.88
C HIS A 93 -15.40 4.43 15.90
N LYS A 94 -14.16 4.25 15.44
CA LYS A 94 -12.99 3.96 16.28
C LYS A 94 -12.16 5.21 16.56
N MET A 95 -12.32 6.28 15.78
CA MET A 95 -11.55 7.52 15.89
C MET A 95 -12.15 8.45 16.96
N LYS A 96 -11.27 9.01 17.80
CA LYS A 96 -11.65 10.02 18.82
C LYS A 96 -11.31 11.44 18.37
N SER A 97 -10.36 11.58 17.45
CA SER A 97 -9.95 12.85 16.86
C SER A 97 -10.86 13.23 15.71
N THR A 98 -10.98 14.54 15.44
CA THR A 98 -11.63 15.02 14.24
C THR A 98 -10.75 14.75 13.03
N ILE A 99 -11.17 13.86 12.14
CA ILE A 99 -10.45 13.47 10.94
C ILE A 99 -11.02 14.21 9.72
N THR A 100 -10.14 14.83 8.95
CA THR A 100 -10.49 15.41 7.64
C THR A 100 -10.52 14.31 6.59
N TRP A 101 -11.67 13.66 6.43
CA TRP A 101 -11.85 12.59 5.46
C TRP A 101 -11.98 13.12 4.04
N LYS A 102 -11.26 12.48 3.11
CA LYS A 102 -11.41 12.61 1.66
C LYS A 102 -11.82 11.24 1.12
N VAL A 103 -13.10 11.11 0.77
CA VAL A 103 -13.64 9.82 0.30
C VAL A 103 -13.43 9.70 -1.19
N PHE A 104 -12.83 8.59 -1.62
CA PHE A 104 -12.71 8.24 -3.03
C PHE A 104 -13.61 7.05 -3.39
N SER A 105 -13.92 6.91 -4.66
CA SER A 105 -14.60 5.72 -5.21
C SER A 105 -13.56 4.78 -5.79
N SER A 106 -13.63 3.50 -5.43
CA SER A 106 -12.72 2.47 -5.96
C SER A 106 -12.78 2.41 -7.49
N GLY A 107 -11.63 2.37 -8.15
CA GLY A 107 -11.53 2.38 -9.60
C GLY A 107 -11.56 3.77 -10.25
N GLN A 108 -11.80 4.86 -9.49
CA GLN A 108 -11.72 6.23 -9.99
C GLN A 108 -10.40 6.88 -9.59
N ALA A 109 -9.84 7.66 -10.51
CA ALA A 109 -8.62 8.43 -10.26
C ALA A 109 -8.91 9.69 -9.44
N PHE A 110 -7.97 10.05 -8.54
CA PHE A 110 -7.98 11.30 -7.79
C PHE A 110 -6.56 11.87 -7.66
N GLN A 111 -6.46 13.13 -7.24
CA GLN A 111 -5.18 13.83 -7.15
C GLN A 111 -4.77 14.06 -5.70
N ILE A 112 -3.46 13.88 -5.42
CA ILE A 112 -2.82 14.32 -4.17
C ILE A 112 -1.50 15.00 -4.54
N GLY A 113 -1.44 16.32 -4.45
CA GLY A 113 -0.27 17.08 -4.89
C GLY A 113 0.13 16.72 -6.32
N GLY A 114 1.36 16.29 -6.53
CA GLY A 114 1.87 15.87 -7.84
C GLY A 114 1.51 14.45 -8.27
N PHE A 115 0.74 13.70 -7.47
CA PHE A 115 0.36 12.34 -7.79
C PHE A 115 -1.06 12.23 -8.36
N THR A 116 -1.19 11.44 -9.42
CA THR A 116 -2.46 10.82 -9.80
C THR A 116 -2.55 9.47 -9.12
N VAL A 117 -3.56 9.26 -8.29
CA VAL A 117 -3.79 8.02 -7.54
C VAL A 117 -5.00 7.29 -8.11
N ASN A 118 -4.82 6.01 -8.43
CA ASN A 118 -5.90 5.09 -8.77
C ASN A 118 -5.95 3.99 -7.71
N SER A 119 -7.15 3.54 -7.35
CA SER A 119 -7.33 2.37 -6.48
C SER A 119 -7.96 1.23 -7.25
N PHE A 120 -7.69 0.00 -6.85
CA PHE A 120 -8.32 -1.20 -7.40
C PHE A 120 -8.58 -2.21 -6.28
N PRO A 121 -9.67 -2.98 -6.35
CA PRO A 121 -10.02 -3.94 -5.31
C PRO A 121 -9.02 -5.09 -5.24
N ILE A 122 -8.73 -5.52 -4.02
CA ILE A 122 -7.92 -6.69 -3.73
C ILE A 122 -8.72 -7.70 -2.89
N PRO A 123 -8.51 -9.01 -3.05
CA PRO A 123 -9.18 -10.02 -2.23
C PRO A 123 -8.53 -10.10 -0.84
N HIS A 124 -9.22 -9.59 0.15
CA HIS A 124 -8.83 -9.61 1.56
C HIS A 124 -10.07 -9.57 2.46
N ASP A 125 -9.93 -10.00 3.72
CA ASP A 125 -11.00 -10.03 4.72
C ASP A 125 -11.17 -8.65 5.39
N ALA A 126 -11.71 -7.70 4.63
CA ALA A 126 -11.98 -6.33 5.05
C ALA A 126 -13.23 -5.77 4.35
N ALA A 127 -13.71 -4.59 4.75
CA ALA A 127 -14.95 -4.01 4.23
C ALA A 127 -14.88 -3.72 2.71
N GLU A 128 -13.82 -3.05 2.27
CA GLU A 128 -13.54 -2.78 0.85
C GLU A 128 -12.03 -2.55 0.66
N PRO A 129 -11.22 -3.62 0.73
CA PRO A 129 -9.77 -3.49 0.67
C PRO A 129 -9.28 -3.15 -0.74
N VAL A 130 -8.32 -2.22 -0.84
CA VAL A 130 -7.80 -1.73 -2.11
C VAL A 130 -6.27 -1.74 -2.17
N GLY A 131 -5.74 -1.98 -3.37
CA GLY A 131 -4.39 -1.58 -3.74
C GLY A 131 -4.39 -0.21 -4.42
N PHE A 132 -3.22 0.41 -4.50
CA PHE A 132 -3.04 1.73 -5.11
C PHE A 132 -2.04 1.70 -6.26
N ILE A 133 -2.30 2.56 -7.24
CA ILE A 133 -1.37 2.94 -8.29
C ILE A 133 -1.13 4.43 -8.14
N LEU A 134 0.12 4.82 -7.89
CA LEU A 134 0.54 6.20 -7.78
C LEU A 134 1.39 6.56 -9.00
N THR A 135 0.97 7.57 -9.72
CA THR A 135 1.68 8.07 -10.92
C THR A 135 2.14 9.50 -10.68
N ALA A 136 3.42 9.77 -10.90
CA ALA A 136 3.99 11.11 -10.86
C ALA A 136 4.92 11.30 -12.06
N GLY A 137 4.61 12.28 -12.92
CA GLY A 137 5.25 12.41 -14.22
C GLY A 137 5.11 11.12 -15.04
N ASN A 138 6.23 10.55 -15.47
CA ASN A 138 6.26 9.31 -16.24
C ASN A 138 6.47 8.06 -15.38
N THR A 139 6.58 8.21 -14.05
CA THR A 139 6.85 7.09 -13.13
C THR A 139 5.55 6.57 -12.53
N ARG A 140 5.35 5.25 -12.56
CA ARG A 140 4.19 4.54 -12.04
C ARG A 140 4.61 3.52 -10.99
N LEU A 141 4.12 3.70 -9.77
CA LEU A 141 4.32 2.78 -8.64
C LEU A 141 3.00 2.09 -8.30
N SER A 142 2.99 0.78 -8.24
CA SER A 142 1.85 0.01 -7.74
C SER A 142 2.13 -0.54 -6.35
N MET A 143 1.12 -0.48 -5.47
CA MET A 143 1.21 -0.94 -4.09
C MET A 143 0.09 -1.90 -3.76
N VAL A 144 0.45 -3.02 -3.16
CA VAL A 144 -0.48 -4.09 -2.76
C VAL A 144 -0.02 -4.67 -1.43
N SER A 145 -0.88 -4.65 -0.43
CA SER A 145 -0.67 -5.31 0.87
C SER A 145 -1.80 -6.30 1.13
N ASP A 146 -1.57 -7.26 2.00
CA ASP A 146 -2.59 -8.22 2.51
C ASP A 146 -3.41 -8.96 1.44
N VAL A 147 -2.77 -9.34 0.36
CA VAL A 147 -3.47 -10.03 -0.75
C VAL A 147 -3.70 -11.49 -0.44
N GLY A 148 -4.95 -11.92 -0.40
CA GLY A 148 -5.32 -13.32 -0.26
C GLY A 148 -4.91 -14.19 -1.46
N HIS A 149 -5.12 -13.69 -2.68
CA HIS A 149 -4.71 -14.35 -3.93
C HIS A 149 -4.64 -13.35 -5.08
N VAL A 150 -3.84 -13.64 -6.10
CA VAL A 150 -3.69 -12.76 -7.27
C VAL A 150 -4.85 -12.96 -8.25
N THR A 151 -5.63 -11.90 -8.49
CA THR A 151 -6.70 -11.88 -9.50
C THR A 151 -6.18 -11.41 -10.86
N ASN A 152 -6.95 -11.67 -11.93
CA ASN A 152 -6.63 -11.11 -13.24
C ASN A 152 -6.70 -9.59 -13.25
N LEU A 153 -7.65 -9.00 -12.52
CA LEU A 153 -7.75 -7.55 -12.36
C LEU A 153 -6.48 -6.95 -11.75
N MET A 154 -5.94 -7.58 -10.69
CA MET A 154 -4.66 -7.15 -10.11
C MET A 154 -3.53 -7.23 -11.12
N ARG A 155 -3.42 -8.35 -11.87
CA ARG A 155 -2.38 -8.50 -12.91
C ARG A 155 -2.44 -7.37 -13.93
N GLU A 156 -3.65 -7.04 -14.41
CA GLU A 156 -3.83 -5.94 -15.37
C GLU A 156 -3.44 -4.58 -14.76
N ASN A 157 -3.82 -4.30 -13.50
CA ASN A 157 -3.47 -3.06 -12.82
C ASN A 157 -1.97 -2.92 -12.53
N LEU A 158 -1.28 -4.04 -12.30
CA LEU A 158 0.16 -4.03 -12.02
C LEU A 158 1.02 -3.95 -13.30
N LYS A 159 0.44 -4.28 -14.46
CA LYS A 159 1.13 -4.13 -15.75
C LYS A 159 1.54 -2.68 -16.00
N GLY A 160 2.72 -2.51 -16.53
CA GLY A 160 3.24 -1.19 -16.88
C GLY A 160 3.70 -0.35 -15.69
N SER A 161 3.77 -0.90 -14.48
CA SER A 161 4.39 -0.24 -13.35
C SER A 161 5.91 -0.25 -13.47
N ASP A 162 6.55 0.88 -13.11
CA ASP A 162 8.01 0.99 -13.03
C ASP A 162 8.55 0.40 -11.73
N GLY A 163 7.70 0.40 -10.67
CA GLY A 163 7.97 -0.25 -9.40
C GLY A 163 6.70 -0.90 -8.85
N VAL A 164 6.87 -2.01 -8.13
CA VAL A 164 5.77 -2.71 -7.45
C VAL A 164 6.18 -2.99 -6.02
N TYR A 165 5.42 -2.45 -5.07
CA TYR A 165 5.50 -2.82 -3.66
C TYR A 165 4.46 -3.89 -3.37
N ILE A 166 4.91 -5.01 -2.84
CA ILE A 166 4.04 -6.12 -2.45
C ILE A 166 4.48 -6.61 -1.08
N GLU A 167 3.52 -6.74 -0.20
CA GLU A 167 3.73 -7.40 1.07
C GLU A 167 3.54 -8.92 0.91
N ALA A 168 4.62 -9.66 1.10
CA ALA A 168 4.64 -11.13 1.03
C ALA A 168 4.97 -11.69 2.43
N ASN A 169 3.96 -11.79 3.29
CA ASN A 169 4.12 -12.16 4.71
C ASN A 169 4.01 -13.67 4.98
N TYR A 170 3.97 -14.50 3.95
CA TYR A 170 3.54 -15.87 4.12
C TYR A 170 4.42 -16.87 3.39
N ASP A 171 4.99 -17.79 4.16
CA ASP A 171 5.60 -19.03 3.68
C ASP A 171 4.72 -20.21 4.10
N GLN A 172 4.19 -20.96 3.13
CA GLN A 172 3.31 -22.09 3.34
C GLN A 172 3.97 -23.15 4.23
N MET A 173 5.23 -23.49 3.95
CA MET A 173 5.95 -24.52 4.70
C MET A 173 6.19 -24.11 6.15
N LEU A 174 6.55 -22.84 6.37
CA LEU A 174 6.75 -22.32 7.73
C LEU A 174 5.44 -22.27 8.52
N LEU A 175 4.30 -21.96 7.89
CA LEU A 175 3.01 -21.99 8.57
C LEU A 175 2.58 -23.42 8.89
N ASP A 176 2.79 -24.37 7.99
CA ASP A 176 2.45 -25.77 8.21
C ASP A 176 3.25 -26.36 9.37
N GLN A 177 4.52 -25.97 9.49
CA GLN A 177 5.44 -26.38 10.56
C GLN A 177 5.28 -25.60 11.86
N ASP A 178 4.53 -24.49 11.89
CA ASP A 178 4.33 -23.69 13.08
C ASP A 178 3.45 -24.44 14.09
N THR A 179 4.04 -24.98 15.14
CA THR A 179 3.35 -25.69 16.22
C THR A 179 2.76 -24.76 17.29
N LYS A 180 3.10 -23.47 17.27
CA LYS A 180 2.69 -22.49 18.31
C LYS A 180 1.36 -21.82 18.01
N ARG A 181 0.94 -21.73 16.75
CA ARG A 181 -0.32 -21.08 16.37
C ARG A 181 -1.49 -22.06 16.40
N PRO A 182 -2.64 -21.68 17.01
CA PRO A 182 -3.85 -22.49 16.99
C PRO A 182 -4.29 -22.82 15.55
N TRP A 183 -4.85 -24.01 15.37
CA TRP A 183 -5.32 -24.48 14.05
C TRP A 183 -6.33 -23.53 13.39
N ALA A 184 -7.26 -22.95 14.18
CA ALA A 184 -8.20 -21.94 13.71
C ALA A 184 -7.51 -20.71 13.10
N THR A 185 -6.39 -20.27 13.70
CA THR A 185 -5.58 -19.18 13.17
C THR A 185 -4.92 -19.58 11.84
N LYS A 186 -4.38 -20.81 11.76
CA LYS A 186 -3.81 -21.34 10.50
C LYS A 186 -4.87 -21.44 9.42
N GLN A 187 -6.08 -21.93 9.74
CA GLN A 187 -7.19 -22.01 8.80
C GLN A 187 -7.62 -20.61 8.28
N ARG A 188 -7.58 -19.59 9.14
CA ARG A 188 -7.84 -18.21 8.75
C ARG A 188 -6.81 -17.71 7.74
N PHE A 189 -5.53 -17.98 7.96
CA PHE A 189 -4.47 -17.72 6.99
C PHE A 189 -4.70 -18.50 5.68
N TRP A 190 -5.17 -19.74 5.72
CA TRP A 190 -5.44 -20.55 4.54
C TRP A 190 -6.67 -20.09 3.75
N ARG A 191 -7.71 -19.63 4.44
CA ARG A 191 -9.00 -19.30 3.80
C ARG A 191 -9.13 -17.86 3.35
N SER A 192 -8.57 -16.92 4.08
CA SER A 192 -8.82 -15.49 3.88
C SER A 192 -7.58 -14.64 3.67
N LEU A 193 -6.42 -15.00 4.17
CA LEU A 193 -5.43 -13.99 4.46
C LEU A 193 -4.13 -14.03 3.71
N CYS A 194 -3.71 -15.01 3.02
CA CYS A 194 -2.42 -14.94 2.35
C CYS A 194 -2.05 -16.21 1.61
N ARG A 195 -2.66 -16.46 0.48
CA ARG A 195 -2.07 -17.34 -0.52
C ARG A 195 -1.00 -16.65 -1.37
N PHE A 196 -0.49 -15.51 -0.87
CA PHE A 196 0.63 -14.85 -1.50
C PHE A 196 1.93 -15.55 -1.08
N CYS A 197 2.11 -16.76 -1.60
CA CYS A 197 3.33 -17.52 -1.44
C CYS A 197 4.39 -17.05 -2.48
N ALA A 198 5.62 -17.51 -2.32
CA ALA A 198 6.72 -17.27 -3.25
C ALA A 198 6.35 -17.48 -4.74
N ALA A 199 5.37 -18.34 -5.05
CA ALA A 199 4.87 -18.57 -6.41
C ALA A 199 4.12 -17.34 -6.98
N ALA A 200 3.31 -16.65 -6.17
CA ALA A 200 2.63 -15.43 -6.61
C ALA A 200 3.61 -14.26 -6.76
N PHE A 201 4.62 -14.17 -5.88
CA PHE A 201 5.73 -13.23 -6.00
C PHE A 201 6.53 -13.47 -7.29
N ALA A 202 6.81 -14.72 -7.64
CA ALA A 202 7.49 -15.07 -8.89
C ALA A 202 6.69 -14.67 -10.15
N ILE A 203 5.35 -14.77 -10.12
CA ILE A 203 4.49 -14.33 -11.23
C ILE A 203 4.54 -12.81 -11.39
N LEU A 204 4.55 -12.07 -10.29
CA LEU A 204 4.63 -10.61 -10.31
C LEU A 204 6.00 -10.10 -10.69
N LEU A 205 7.08 -10.72 -10.19
CA LEU A 205 8.44 -10.45 -10.66
C LEU A 205 8.56 -10.69 -12.16
N ARG A 206 7.93 -11.73 -12.70
CA ARG A 206 7.94 -12.00 -14.14
C ARG A 206 7.28 -10.86 -14.94
N LEU A 207 6.15 -10.31 -14.49
CA LEU A 207 5.48 -9.19 -15.14
C LEU A 207 6.31 -7.90 -15.14
N VAL A 208 7.02 -7.63 -14.03
CA VAL A 208 7.96 -6.50 -13.93
C VAL A 208 9.21 -6.76 -14.77
N PHE A 209 9.73 -7.99 -14.76
CA PHE A 209 10.93 -8.39 -15.51
C PHE A 209 10.71 -8.40 -17.02
N GLU A 210 9.53 -8.78 -17.51
CA GLU A 210 9.19 -8.72 -18.93
C GLU A 210 9.28 -7.28 -19.47
N ARG A 211 8.95 -6.26 -18.67
CA ARG A 211 9.13 -4.85 -19.05
C ARG A 211 10.60 -4.43 -19.02
N LEU A 212 11.38 -4.83 -18.02
CA LEU A 212 12.82 -4.56 -17.97
C LEU A 212 13.55 -5.18 -19.18
N VAL A 213 13.16 -6.38 -19.58
CA VAL A 213 13.69 -7.04 -20.79
C VAL A 213 13.22 -6.34 -22.07
N ALA A 214 11.99 -5.83 -22.12
CA ALA A 214 11.47 -5.08 -23.27
C ALA A 214 12.18 -3.72 -23.44
N LEU A 215 12.51 -3.04 -22.35
CA LEU A 215 13.27 -1.79 -22.32
C LEU A 215 14.76 -2.00 -22.68
N ALA A 216 15.31 -3.17 -22.40
CA ALA A 216 16.69 -3.53 -22.73
C ALA A 216 16.87 -4.01 -24.18
N ARG A 217 15.79 -4.19 -24.96
CA ARG A 217 15.89 -4.53 -26.38
C ARG A 217 16.25 -3.29 -27.19
N PRO A 218 17.34 -3.29 -27.98
CA PRO A 218 17.62 -2.18 -28.88
C PRO A 218 16.46 -2.01 -29.88
N PRO A 219 16.17 -0.78 -30.32
CA PRO A 219 15.13 -0.56 -31.31
C PRO A 219 15.41 -1.41 -32.55
N ALA A 220 14.38 -2.06 -33.09
CA ALA A 220 14.50 -2.84 -34.31
C ALA A 220 15.07 -1.93 -35.40
N ARG A 221 16.18 -2.31 -36.00
CA ARG A 221 16.74 -1.59 -37.15
C ARG A 221 15.68 -1.62 -38.24
N ALA A 222 15.23 -0.42 -38.63
CA ALA A 222 14.41 -0.29 -39.81
C ALA A 222 15.20 -0.82 -41.02
N ALA A 223 14.60 -1.77 -41.73
CA ALA A 223 15.12 -2.31 -42.99
C ALA A 223 14.77 -1.34 -44.15
#